data_48d8a17b7a9d039a4ff08c9806d1b786
#
_entry.id   48d8a17b7a9d039a4ff08c9806d1b786
#
_cell.length_a   1.000
_cell.length_b   1.000
_cell.length_c   1.000
_cell.angle_alpha   90.00
_cell.angle_beta   90.00
_cell.angle_gamma   90.00
#
_symmetry.space_group_name_H-M   'P 1'
#
loop_
_entity.id
_entity.type
_entity.pdbx_description
1 polymer ?
#
loop_
_entity_poly.entity_id
_entity_poly.type
_entity_poly.pdbx_seq_one_letter_code
_entity_poly.pdbx_strand_id
1 'polypeptide(L)'
;MSTLVIDTIQGKTTAGSVNVRGEGSNNTNLQNGLCKAWVRTYAAAVNVVDSFNMSSVTDSAVGKYAPQINNNMANGDYAVVSSGDDKQDGGSIFVHNIDDSVDQATTGYGTSFKKYKRSTVY
;
A
#
# COMPACT_ATOMS: atom_id res chain seq x y z
N MET A 1 17.06 -1.63 31.20
CA MET A 1 16.30 -1.68 29.94
C MET A 1 15.46 -2.95 29.98
N SER A 2 14.15 -2.86 29.76
CA SER A 2 13.26 -4.03 29.74
C SER A 2 13.06 -4.46 28.30
N THR A 3 13.23 -5.76 28.03
CA THR A 3 13.06 -6.34 26.70
C THR A 3 11.98 -7.40 26.76
N LEU A 4 11.02 -7.36 25.83
CA LEU A 4 10.02 -8.40 25.60
C LEU A 4 10.43 -9.20 24.37
N VAL A 5 10.70 -10.50 24.53
CA VAL A 5 11.05 -11.40 23.42
C VAL A 5 9.88 -12.37 23.24
N ILE A 6 9.20 -12.28 22.10
CA ILE A 6 8.01 -13.08 21.78
C ILE A 6 7.96 -13.34 20.28
N ASP A 7 7.38 -14.47 19.87
CA ASP A 7 7.20 -14.81 18.47
C ASP A 7 5.87 -14.29 17.91
N THR A 8 4.86 -14.16 18.75
CA THR A 8 3.51 -13.78 18.29
C THR A 8 2.80 -12.91 19.33
N ILE A 9 2.10 -11.88 18.84
CA ILE A 9 1.13 -11.11 19.61
C ILE A 9 -0.26 -11.39 19.03
N GLN A 10 -1.13 -12.05 19.81
CA GLN A 10 -2.48 -12.38 19.39
C GLN A 10 -3.51 -11.71 20.29
N GLY A 11 -4.51 -11.05 19.71
CA GLY A 11 -5.67 -10.55 20.43
C GLY A 11 -6.56 -11.70 20.92
N LYS A 12 -7.01 -11.63 22.17
CA LYS A 12 -7.76 -12.71 22.82
C LYS A 12 -9.23 -12.77 22.38
N THR A 13 -9.85 -11.63 22.11
CA THR A 13 -11.33 -11.54 22.02
C THR A 13 -11.81 -11.29 20.60
N THR A 14 -11.32 -10.28 19.94
CA THR A 14 -11.76 -9.86 18.59
C THR A 14 -10.59 -9.40 17.74
N ALA A 15 -10.76 -9.43 16.42
CA ALA A 15 -9.81 -8.79 15.52
C ALA A 15 -9.63 -7.31 15.89
N GLY A 16 -8.38 -6.85 15.95
CA GLY A 16 -8.08 -5.48 16.35
C GLY A 16 -8.12 -5.19 17.84
N SER A 17 -8.17 -6.20 18.70
CA SER A 17 -8.21 -6.00 20.16
C SER A 17 -6.86 -5.61 20.79
N VAL A 18 -5.75 -5.76 20.06
CA VAL A 18 -4.43 -5.40 20.57
C VAL A 18 -4.18 -3.91 20.33
N ASN A 19 -3.97 -3.18 21.42
CA ASN A 19 -3.65 -1.75 21.39
C ASN A 19 -2.23 -1.52 21.92
N VAL A 20 -1.55 -0.56 21.30
CA VAL A 20 -0.28 -0.02 21.75
C VAL A 20 -0.52 1.37 22.29
N ARG A 21 -0.02 1.64 23.48
CA ARG A 21 0.00 2.99 24.06
C ARG A 21 1.41 3.53 23.92
N GLY A 22 1.54 4.63 23.21
CA GLY A 22 2.74 5.46 23.22
C GLY A 22 2.78 6.35 24.45
N GLU A 23 3.40 7.49 24.32
CA GLU A 23 3.40 8.52 25.34
C GLU A 23 2.00 9.18 25.41
N GLY A 24 1.52 9.39 26.64
CA GLY A 24 0.19 9.95 26.86
C GLY A 24 -0.91 8.89 27.08
N SER A 25 -2.17 9.29 26.91
CA SER A 25 -3.34 8.47 27.26
C SER A 25 -4.00 7.77 26.06
N ASN A 26 -3.62 8.11 24.83
CA ASN A 26 -4.26 7.58 23.65
C ASN A 26 -3.70 6.23 23.25
N ASN A 27 -4.57 5.32 22.86
CA ASN A 27 -4.20 4.01 22.35
C ASN A 27 -4.28 4.00 20.81
N THR A 28 -3.34 3.32 20.18
CA THR A 28 -3.38 3.01 18.74
C THR A 28 -3.55 1.51 18.56
N ASN A 29 -4.53 1.12 17.75
CA ASN A 29 -4.69 -0.28 17.39
C ASN A 29 -3.45 -0.78 16.65
N LEU A 30 -2.86 -1.89 17.10
CA LEU A 30 -1.62 -2.41 16.53
C LEU A 30 -1.79 -2.77 15.06
N GLN A 31 -2.89 -3.38 14.65
CA GLN A 31 -3.12 -3.79 13.28
C GLN A 31 -3.30 -2.59 12.34
N ASN A 32 -3.97 -1.54 12.79
CA ASN A 32 -4.13 -0.31 12.00
C ASN A 32 -2.85 0.50 11.89
N GLY A 33 -1.94 0.36 12.86
CA GLY A 33 -0.65 1.04 12.87
C GLY A 33 0.45 0.36 12.03
N LEU A 34 0.23 -0.88 11.58
CA LEU A 34 1.20 -1.65 10.81
C LEU A 34 0.86 -1.65 9.31
N CYS A 35 1.89 -1.61 8.48
CA CYS A 35 1.73 -1.86 7.05
C CYS A 35 1.29 -3.32 6.84
N LYS A 36 0.09 -3.54 6.32
CA LYS A 36 -0.48 -4.88 6.13
C LYS A 36 -0.06 -5.52 4.81
N ALA A 37 0.21 -4.71 3.81
CA ALA A 37 0.59 -5.18 2.48
C ALA A 37 1.45 -4.14 1.76
N TRP A 38 2.41 -4.59 0.99
CA TRP A 38 3.20 -3.72 0.11
C TRP A 38 3.72 -4.51 -1.09
N VAL A 39 3.99 -3.81 -2.17
CA VAL A 39 4.56 -4.37 -3.38
C VAL A 39 5.52 -3.37 -4.03
N ARG A 40 6.62 -3.90 -4.55
CA ARG A 40 7.57 -3.19 -5.41
C ARG A 40 7.53 -3.79 -6.80
N THR A 41 7.26 -2.96 -7.80
CA THR A 41 7.19 -3.37 -9.20
C THR A 41 8.13 -2.54 -10.07
N TYR A 42 8.56 -3.12 -11.21
CA TYR A 42 9.11 -2.35 -12.32
C TYR A 42 8.04 -2.14 -13.39
N ALA A 43 7.94 -0.90 -13.89
CA ALA A 43 6.88 -0.45 -14.78
C ALA A 43 6.87 -1.07 -16.19
N ALA A 44 7.97 -1.66 -16.65
CA ALA A 44 8.08 -2.12 -18.04
C ALA A 44 7.33 -3.43 -18.36
N ALA A 45 6.91 -4.20 -17.38
CA ALA A 45 6.09 -5.42 -17.52
C ALA A 45 5.74 -5.95 -16.14
N VAL A 46 4.87 -5.33 -15.39
CA VAL A 46 4.45 -5.71 -14.02
C VAL A 46 5.33 -6.79 -13.37
N ASN A 47 6.63 -6.52 -13.33
CA ASN A 47 7.56 -7.44 -12.70
C ASN A 47 7.57 -7.12 -11.20
N VAL A 48 6.95 -7.97 -10.41
CA VAL A 48 7.01 -7.88 -8.96
C VAL A 48 8.42 -8.25 -8.52
N VAL A 49 9.13 -7.26 -8.00
CA VAL A 49 10.50 -7.44 -7.50
C VAL A 49 10.48 -8.04 -6.11
N ASP A 50 9.59 -7.51 -5.27
CA ASP A 50 9.41 -7.95 -3.90
C ASP A 50 8.04 -7.49 -3.38
N SER A 51 7.47 -8.22 -2.43
CA SER A 51 6.16 -7.92 -1.89
C SER A 51 5.93 -8.56 -0.52
N PHE A 52 5.00 -8.01 0.22
CA PHE A 52 4.47 -8.59 1.45
C PHE A 52 2.95 -8.64 1.38
N ASN A 53 2.39 -9.80 1.65
CA ASN A 53 0.94 -10.06 1.68
C ASN A 53 0.23 -9.72 0.34
N MET A 54 0.92 -9.93 -0.79
CA MET A 54 0.36 -9.78 -2.13
C MET A 54 0.30 -11.14 -2.83
N SER A 55 -0.80 -11.41 -3.52
CA SER A 55 -0.96 -12.63 -4.33
C SER A 55 -0.60 -12.40 -5.79
N SER A 56 -0.91 -11.24 -6.33
CA SER A 56 -0.60 -10.86 -7.72
C SER A 56 -0.66 -9.36 -7.93
N VAL A 57 -0.12 -8.91 -9.06
CA VAL A 57 -0.35 -7.56 -9.60
C VAL A 57 -0.74 -7.73 -11.06
N THR A 58 -1.90 -7.25 -11.46
CA THR A 58 -2.37 -7.28 -12.84
C THR A 58 -2.11 -5.94 -13.52
N ASP A 59 -1.56 -5.98 -14.73
CA ASP A 59 -1.50 -4.82 -15.63
C ASP A 59 -2.85 -4.67 -16.32
N SER A 60 -3.60 -3.66 -15.93
CA SER A 60 -4.95 -3.44 -16.45
C SER A 60 -4.97 -2.54 -17.69
N ALA A 61 -4.01 -1.62 -17.79
CA ALA A 61 -3.80 -0.72 -18.93
C ALA A 61 -2.50 0.08 -18.71
N VAL A 62 -2.08 0.86 -19.69
CA VAL A 62 -0.91 1.74 -19.58
C VAL A 62 -1.01 2.62 -18.33
N GLY A 63 -0.09 2.42 -17.39
CA GLY A 63 -0.05 3.13 -16.12
C GLY A 63 -1.13 2.73 -15.12
N LYS A 64 -1.85 1.62 -15.34
CA LYS A 64 -2.88 1.11 -14.43
C LYS A 64 -2.54 -0.28 -13.94
N TYR A 65 -2.48 -0.43 -12.64
CA TYR A 65 -2.15 -1.70 -11.98
C TYR A 65 -3.21 -2.06 -10.96
N ALA A 66 -3.49 -3.35 -10.82
CA ALA A 66 -4.41 -3.88 -9.84
C ALA A 66 -3.71 -4.91 -8.94
N PRO A 67 -3.10 -4.47 -7.83
CA PRO A 67 -2.55 -5.36 -6.83
C PRO A 67 -3.65 -6.13 -6.09
N GLN A 68 -3.43 -7.42 -5.89
CA GLN A 68 -4.32 -8.30 -5.13
C GLN A 68 -3.67 -8.70 -3.81
N ILE A 69 -4.42 -8.57 -2.73
CA ILE A 69 -3.96 -8.86 -1.37
C ILE A 69 -4.22 -10.33 -1.06
N ASN A 70 -3.23 -11.03 -0.53
CA ASN A 70 -3.34 -12.45 -0.20
C ASN A 70 -4.17 -12.68 1.07
N ASN A 71 -3.87 -11.96 2.15
CA ASN A 71 -4.65 -11.98 3.39
C ASN A 71 -5.47 -10.69 3.48
N ASN A 72 -6.75 -10.80 3.19
CA ASN A 72 -7.65 -9.68 2.97
C ASN A 72 -7.62 -8.60 4.05
N MET A 73 -7.92 -7.36 3.66
CA MET A 73 -8.24 -6.28 4.59
C MET A 73 -9.58 -6.56 5.30
N ALA A 74 -9.79 -5.95 6.44
CA ALA A 74 -11.05 -6.10 7.18
C ALA A 74 -12.24 -5.46 6.44
N ASN A 75 -11.99 -4.37 5.72
CA ASN A 75 -12.96 -3.63 4.89
C ASN A 75 -12.22 -2.90 3.76
N GLY A 76 -12.90 -2.10 2.97
CA GLY A 76 -12.33 -1.27 1.91
C GLY A 76 -11.72 0.07 2.39
N ASP A 77 -11.85 0.40 3.66
CA ASP A 77 -11.45 1.70 4.23
C ASP A 77 -9.99 1.66 4.72
N TYR A 78 -9.04 1.60 3.81
CA TYR A 78 -7.60 1.62 4.12
C TYR A 78 -6.85 2.64 3.26
N ALA A 79 -5.73 3.14 3.77
CA ALA A 79 -4.88 4.06 3.05
C ALA A 79 -3.96 3.31 2.09
N VAL A 80 -3.83 3.82 0.86
CA VAL A 80 -2.83 3.38 -0.12
C VAL A 80 -1.84 4.50 -0.34
N VAL A 81 -0.56 4.20 -0.16
CA VAL A 81 0.54 5.14 -0.42
C VAL A 81 1.43 4.52 -1.49
N SER A 82 1.77 5.30 -2.50
CA SER A 82 2.70 4.86 -3.53
C SER A 82 3.66 5.96 -3.93
N SER A 83 4.79 5.55 -4.47
CA SER A 83 5.77 6.42 -5.11
C SER A 83 6.20 5.80 -6.44
N GLY A 84 6.53 6.65 -7.41
CA GLY A 84 7.11 6.24 -8.68
C GLY A 84 8.45 6.95 -8.89
N ASP A 85 9.39 6.26 -9.53
CA ASP A 85 10.67 6.81 -9.95
C ASP A 85 10.68 6.91 -11.49
N ASP A 86 10.97 8.10 -12.03
CA ASP A 86 11.19 8.33 -13.46
C ASP A 86 12.69 8.52 -13.72
N LYS A 87 13.35 7.41 -14.02
CA LYS A 87 14.79 7.44 -14.32
C LYS A 87 15.15 7.99 -15.71
N GLN A 88 14.16 8.18 -16.58
CA GLN A 88 14.46 8.48 -17.99
C GLN A 88 14.21 9.93 -18.47
N ASP A 89 13.35 10.68 -17.82
CA ASP A 89 12.91 11.99 -18.35
C ASP A 89 12.97 13.11 -17.30
N GLY A 90 14.10 13.34 -16.67
CA GLY A 90 14.35 14.37 -15.66
C GLY A 90 13.34 15.51 -15.55
N GLY A 91 12.26 15.33 -14.78
CA GLY A 91 11.29 16.38 -14.51
C GLY A 91 9.81 16.00 -14.65
N SER A 92 9.49 14.74 -14.79
CA SER A 92 8.08 14.28 -14.76
C SER A 92 7.60 14.11 -13.31
N ILE A 93 6.39 14.56 -13.05
CA ILE A 93 5.69 14.33 -11.77
C ILE A 93 4.73 13.17 -11.99
N PHE A 94 4.87 12.12 -11.19
CA PHE A 94 3.88 11.05 -11.14
C PHE A 94 2.86 11.36 -10.05
N VAL A 95 1.60 11.39 -10.43
CA VAL A 95 0.50 11.44 -9.49
C VAL A 95 -0.11 10.06 -9.43
N HIS A 96 -0.14 9.51 -8.23
CA HIS A 96 -0.84 8.28 -7.94
C HIS A 96 -2.30 8.60 -7.57
N ASN A 97 -3.22 7.94 -8.23
CA ASN A 97 -4.63 7.94 -7.88
C ASN A 97 -5.12 6.50 -7.66
N ILE A 98 -6.07 6.32 -6.78
CA ILE A 98 -6.91 5.13 -6.79
C ILE A 98 -7.69 5.15 -8.11
N ASP A 99 -7.70 4.05 -8.85
CA ASP A 99 -8.41 3.98 -10.11
C ASP A 99 -9.92 3.84 -9.84
N ASP A 100 -10.69 4.85 -10.26
CA ASP A 100 -12.14 4.87 -10.09
C ASP A 100 -12.86 3.70 -10.79
N SER A 101 -12.18 3.00 -11.70
CA SER A 101 -12.72 1.82 -12.37
C SER A 101 -12.56 0.52 -11.57
N VAL A 102 -11.76 0.56 -10.50
CA VAL A 102 -11.53 -0.57 -9.59
C VAL A 102 -11.60 -0.05 -8.17
N ASP A 103 -12.74 -0.24 -7.55
CA ASP A 103 -12.97 0.14 -6.16
C ASP A 103 -11.98 -0.54 -5.21
N GLN A 104 -11.63 0.18 -4.14
CA GLN A 104 -10.94 -0.46 -3.03
C GLN A 104 -11.83 -1.56 -2.45
N ALA A 105 -11.32 -2.78 -2.47
CA ALA A 105 -11.98 -3.94 -1.91
C ALA A 105 -11.09 -4.61 -0.86
N THR A 106 -11.66 -5.47 -0.07
CA THR A 106 -10.88 -6.23 0.93
C THR A 106 -9.75 -7.04 0.28
N THR A 107 -9.92 -7.45 -0.98
CA THR A 107 -8.98 -8.31 -1.73
C THR A 107 -7.94 -7.55 -2.55
N GLY A 108 -8.11 -6.24 -2.75
CA GLY A 108 -7.18 -5.47 -3.58
C GLY A 108 -7.68 -4.07 -3.91
N TYR A 109 -6.94 -3.39 -4.75
CA TYR A 109 -7.23 -2.03 -5.17
C TYR A 109 -6.70 -1.77 -6.59
N GLY A 110 -7.32 -0.83 -7.30
CA GLY A 110 -6.79 -0.31 -8.55
C GLY A 110 -5.92 0.93 -8.33
N THR A 111 -4.84 1.04 -9.06
CA THR A 111 -3.99 2.22 -9.05
C THR A 111 -3.78 2.75 -10.45
N SER A 112 -3.77 4.06 -10.62
CA SER A 112 -3.39 4.71 -11.85
C SER A 112 -2.28 5.74 -11.62
N PHE A 113 -1.30 5.73 -12.50
CA PHE A 113 -0.22 6.72 -12.53
C PHE A 113 -0.40 7.62 -13.73
N LYS A 114 -0.48 8.92 -13.50
CA LYS A 114 -0.52 9.92 -14.56
C LYS A 114 0.80 10.66 -14.62
N LYS A 115 1.41 10.68 -15.80
CA LYS A 115 2.60 11.47 -16.08
C LYS A 115 2.20 12.89 -16.47
N TYR A 116 2.64 13.88 -15.71
CA TYR A 116 2.51 15.28 -16.08
C TYR A 116 3.86 15.80 -16.57
N LYS A 117 3.93 16.17 -17.84
CA LYS A 117 5.10 16.89 -18.37
C LYS A 117 5.10 18.31 -17.78
N ARG A 118 6.24 18.70 -17.22
CA ARG A 118 6.45 20.10 -16.86
C ARG A 118 6.42 20.94 -18.14
N SER A 119 5.45 21.81 -18.27
CA SER A 119 5.46 22.81 -19.34
C SER A 119 6.59 23.80 -19.03
N THR A 120 7.60 23.85 -19.88
CA THR A 120 8.60 24.92 -19.85
C THR A 120 7.88 26.16 -20.35
N VAL A 121 7.51 27.05 -19.45
CA VAL A 121 7.10 28.41 -19.82
C VAL A 121 8.40 29.16 -20.10
N TYR A 122 8.62 29.49 -21.35
CA TYR A 122 9.66 30.44 -21.75
C TYR A 122 9.13 31.87 -21.57
#